data_0cf4feb2727590b098bdfe205b40bf27
#
_entry.id   0cf4feb2727590b098bdfe205b40bf27
#
_cell.length_a   1.000
_cell.length_b   1.000
_cell.length_c   1.000
_cell.angle_alpha   90.00
_cell.angle_beta   90.00
_cell.angle_gamma   90.00
#
_symmetry.space_group_name_H-M   'P 1'
#
loop_
_entity.id
_entity.type
_entity.pdbx_description
1 polymer ?
#
loop_
_entity_poly.entity_id
_entity_poly.type
_entity_poly.pdbx_seq_one_letter_code
_entity_poly.pdbx_strand_id
1 'polypeptide(L)'
;MFYEIIMDLKIGESKMEIEVSKKESFIRQILKREWEFFQNVHHTEGRAECQDNPQEFEIMRRSQWETLPDEILESYLEDLILAKHRGENIVQNKYARMMKYSAPKEYEVIKNYLPEIPQEKKELIKKIVKIYLHWEEEIIEKYPKLTAKGRPLHSEYDTPNYTSIETYLKGELSSYSIKTLKLYYEYIQNCVSNNINLAENNLENIVLEKGYKTIEEAEESL
;
A
#
# COMPACT_ATOMS: atom_id res chain seq x y z
N MET A 1 -41.95 20.15 -30.03
CA MET A 1 -41.99 20.59 -28.62
C MET A 1 -41.80 19.44 -27.60
N PHE A 2 -42.42 18.26 -27.75
CA PHE A 2 -42.16 17.12 -26.86
C PHE A 2 -40.85 16.36 -27.14
N TYR A 3 -40.33 16.38 -28.35
CA TYR A 3 -39.10 15.69 -28.75
C TYR A 3 -37.84 16.44 -28.30
N GLU A 4 -37.87 17.76 -28.19
CA GLU A 4 -36.74 18.56 -27.70
C GLU A 4 -36.51 18.43 -26.19
N ILE A 5 -37.59 18.25 -25.40
CA ILE A 5 -37.51 18.04 -23.96
C ILE A 5 -36.86 16.70 -23.61
N ILE A 6 -37.09 15.66 -24.44
CA ILE A 6 -36.48 14.30 -24.22
C ILE A 6 -35.00 14.30 -24.60
N MET A 7 -34.59 15.10 -25.60
CA MET A 7 -33.17 15.26 -25.97
C MET A 7 -32.37 16.01 -24.91
N ASP A 8 -32.96 17.06 -24.32
CA ASP A 8 -32.34 17.82 -23.23
C ASP A 8 -32.19 16.97 -21.93
N LEU A 9 -33.16 16.10 -21.62
CA LEU A 9 -33.08 15.16 -20.48
C LEU A 9 -31.98 14.10 -20.71
N LYS A 10 -31.82 13.57 -21.94
CA LYS A 10 -30.74 12.63 -22.24
C LYS A 10 -29.36 13.26 -22.28
N ILE A 11 -29.26 14.56 -22.64
CA ILE A 11 -28.01 15.31 -22.58
C ILE A 11 -27.66 15.64 -21.13
N GLY A 12 -28.64 15.82 -20.26
CA GLY A 12 -28.45 16.00 -18.80
C GLY A 12 -27.95 14.74 -18.10
N GLU A 13 -28.47 13.56 -18.44
CA GLU A 13 -28.00 12.28 -17.90
C GLU A 13 -26.61 11.88 -18.42
N SER A 14 -26.26 12.23 -19.68
CA SER A 14 -24.92 11.98 -20.24
C SER A 14 -23.82 12.88 -19.66
N LYS A 15 -24.16 14.00 -19.03
CA LYS A 15 -23.21 14.89 -18.32
C LYS A 15 -23.07 14.61 -16.83
N MET A 16 -23.84 13.68 -16.29
CA MET A 16 -23.63 13.10 -14.96
C MET A 16 -22.78 11.84 -15.02
N GLU A 17 -21.90 11.68 -16.00
CA GLU A 17 -20.72 10.85 -15.86
C GLU A 17 -19.86 11.54 -14.79
N ILE A 18 -19.90 10.96 -13.62
CA ILE A 18 -19.15 11.30 -12.42
C ILE A 18 -17.74 11.74 -12.85
N GLU A 19 -17.43 13.02 -12.69
CA GLU A 19 -16.08 13.53 -12.83
C GLU A 19 -15.23 12.82 -11.76
N VAL A 20 -14.65 11.70 -12.15
CA VAL A 20 -13.81 10.88 -11.28
C VAL A 20 -12.70 11.79 -10.77
N SER A 21 -12.60 12.00 -9.46
CA SER A 21 -11.59 12.89 -8.90
C SER A 21 -10.21 12.46 -9.39
N LYS A 22 -9.28 13.41 -9.53
CA LYS A 22 -7.90 13.13 -9.95
C LYS A 22 -7.28 12.04 -9.08
N LYS A 23 -7.50 12.11 -7.77
CA LYS A 23 -7.06 11.13 -6.78
C LYS A 23 -7.61 9.73 -7.08
N GLU A 24 -8.91 9.60 -7.29
CA GLU A 24 -9.54 8.32 -7.61
C GLU A 24 -9.01 7.73 -8.93
N SER A 25 -8.74 8.56 -9.92
CA SER A 25 -8.12 8.14 -11.18
C SER A 25 -6.72 7.56 -10.94
N PHE A 26 -5.89 8.19 -10.11
CA PHE A 26 -4.57 7.68 -9.74
C PHE A 26 -4.68 6.34 -8.99
N ILE A 27 -5.54 6.26 -7.97
CA ILE A 27 -5.72 5.05 -7.17
C ILE A 27 -6.13 3.87 -8.06
N ARG A 28 -7.13 4.02 -8.93
CA ARG A 28 -7.53 2.96 -9.86
C ARG A 28 -6.41 2.49 -10.78
N GLN A 29 -5.60 3.41 -11.29
CA GLN A 29 -4.48 3.06 -12.16
C GLN A 29 -3.36 2.35 -11.39
N ILE A 30 -3.08 2.76 -10.15
CA ILE A 30 -2.12 2.10 -9.27
C ILE A 30 -2.59 0.68 -8.96
N LEU A 31 -3.82 0.51 -8.44
CA LEU A 31 -4.39 -0.79 -8.08
C LEU A 31 -4.35 -1.78 -9.25
N LYS A 32 -4.74 -1.33 -10.45
CA LYS A 32 -4.66 -2.16 -11.65
C LYS A 32 -3.25 -2.66 -11.95
N ARG A 33 -2.25 -1.77 -11.88
CA ARG A 33 -0.85 -2.12 -12.17
C ARG A 33 -0.22 -2.98 -11.08
N GLU A 34 -0.49 -2.67 -9.83
CA GLU A 34 -0.03 -3.49 -8.70
C GLU A 34 -0.62 -4.89 -8.76
N TRP A 35 -1.91 -5.01 -9.09
CA TRP A 35 -2.54 -6.31 -9.28
C TRP A 35 -1.90 -7.09 -10.44
N GLU A 36 -1.64 -6.45 -11.58
CA GLU A 36 -0.92 -7.07 -12.69
C GLU A 36 0.46 -7.59 -12.25
N PHE A 37 1.24 -6.80 -11.51
CA PHE A 37 2.53 -7.22 -10.98
C PHE A 37 2.39 -8.33 -9.94
N PHE A 38 1.41 -8.23 -9.05
CA PHE A 38 1.17 -9.21 -7.98
C PHE A 38 0.77 -10.57 -8.55
N GLN A 39 -0.06 -10.60 -9.60
CA GLN A 39 -0.41 -11.84 -10.29
C GLN A 39 0.79 -12.57 -10.93
N ASN A 40 1.86 -11.82 -11.25
CA ASN A 40 3.09 -12.33 -11.82
C ASN A 40 4.23 -12.49 -10.77
N VAL A 41 3.89 -12.49 -9.48
CA VAL A 41 4.84 -12.87 -8.43
C VAL A 41 4.96 -14.39 -8.40
N HIS A 42 6.18 -14.89 -8.51
CA HIS A 42 6.47 -16.32 -8.44
C HIS A 42 7.02 -16.69 -7.07
N HIS A 43 6.41 -17.68 -6.45
CA HIS A 43 6.86 -18.29 -5.20
C HIS A 43 7.40 -19.69 -5.46
N THR A 44 8.40 -20.12 -4.68
CA THR A 44 8.98 -21.45 -4.78
C THR A 44 8.00 -22.57 -4.42
N GLU A 45 7.04 -22.27 -3.56
CA GLU A 45 6.01 -23.21 -3.08
C GLU A 45 4.69 -23.15 -3.88
N GLY A 46 4.68 -22.42 -5.01
CA GLY A 46 3.51 -22.24 -5.85
C GLY A 46 2.79 -20.91 -5.61
N ARG A 47 1.54 -20.82 -6.06
CA ARG A 47 0.75 -19.60 -6.01
C ARG A 47 0.23 -19.35 -4.59
N ALA A 48 0.36 -18.15 -4.09
CA ALA A 48 -0.14 -17.77 -2.77
C ALA A 48 -1.66 -17.51 -2.79
N GLU A 49 -2.40 -17.93 -1.75
CA GLU A 49 -3.86 -17.77 -1.65
C GLU A 49 -4.33 -16.32 -1.83
N CYS A 50 -3.55 -15.36 -1.35
CA CYS A 50 -3.87 -13.92 -1.50
C CYS A 50 -3.87 -13.44 -2.96
N GLN A 51 -3.22 -14.15 -3.88
CA GLN A 51 -3.28 -13.86 -5.32
C GLN A 51 -4.62 -14.27 -5.95
N ASP A 52 -5.46 -15.00 -5.23
CA ASP A 52 -6.79 -15.41 -5.66
C ASP A 52 -7.91 -14.61 -4.96
N ASN A 53 -7.54 -13.60 -4.16
CA ASN A 53 -8.48 -12.73 -3.47
C ASN A 53 -8.35 -11.25 -3.92
N PRO A 54 -8.90 -10.88 -5.09
CA PRO A 54 -8.82 -9.52 -5.60
C PRO A 54 -9.53 -8.48 -4.74
N GLN A 55 -10.61 -8.89 -4.06
CA GLN A 55 -11.37 -7.98 -3.19
C GLN A 55 -10.56 -7.57 -1.96
N GLU A 56 -9.94 -8.50 -1.26
CA GLU A 56 -9.10 -8.19 -0.11
C GLU A 56 -7.87 -7.38 -0.53
N PHE A 57 -7.27 -7.72 -1.69
CA PHE A 57 -6.19 -6.91 -2.26
C PHE A 57 -6.63 -5.46 -2.49
N GLU A 58 -7.81 -5.26 -3.09
CA GLU A 58 -8.32 -3.92 -3.38
C GLU A 58 -8.57 -3.15 -2.08
N ILE A 59 -9.24 -3.73 -1.09
CA ILE A 59 -9.49 -3.10 0.21
C ILE A 59 -8.17 -2.64 0.84
N MET A 60 -7.22 -3.54 1.00
CA MET A 60 -5.95 -3.25 1.68
C MET A 60 -5.12 -2.18 0.95
N ARG A 61 -5.07 -2.25 -0.38
CA ARG A 61 -4.25 -1.29 -1.16
C ARG A 61 -4.94 0.05 -1.31
N ARG A 62 -6.25 0.06 -1.57
CA ARG A 62 -7.05 1.29 -1.67
C ARG A 62 -6.96 2.08 -0.37
N SER A 63 -7.23 1.44 0.76
CA SER A 63 -7.20 2.07 2.08
C SER A 63 -5.88 2.79 2.35
N GLN A 64 -4.76 2.18 1.97
CA GLN A 64 -3.43 2.81 2.07
C GLN A 64 -3.29 4.01 1.13
N TRP A 65 -3.66 3.89 -0.15
CA TRP A 65 -3.48 4.95 -1.14
C TRP A 65 -4.39 6.15 -0.87
N GLU A 66 -5.54 5.95 -0.25
CA GLU A 66 -6.45 7.02 0.14
C GLU A 66 -5.88 7.95 1.22
N THR A 67 -4.92 7.49 2.02
CA THR A 67 -4.24 8.32 3.02
C THR A 67 -3.25 9.32 2.40
N LEU A 68 -2.86 9.15 1.13
CA LEU A 68 -1.78 9.90 0.50
C LEU A 68 -2.29 11.01 -0.44
N PRO A 69 -1.57 12.13 -0.58
CA PRO A 69 -1.92 13.20 -1.51
C PRO A 69 -1.58 12.83 -2.96
N ASP A 70 -2.22 13.54 -3.90
CA ASP A 70 -2.11 13.32 -5.35
C ASP A 70 -0.67 13.26 -5.85
N GLU A 71 0.21 14.11 -5.33
CA GLU A 71 1.60 14.21 -5.77
C GLU A 71 2.39 12.91 -5.52
N ILE A 72 2.12 12.23 -4.40
CA ILE A 72 2.76 10.94 -4.09
C ILE A 72 2.15 9.85 -4.97
N LEU A 73 0.83 9.85 -5.15
CA LEU A 73 0.14 8.89 -6.02
C LEU A 73 0.63 9.00 -7.47
N GLU A 74 0.76 10.22 -7.98
CA GLU A 74 1.28 10.49 -9.34
C GLU A 74 2.73 9.98 -9.48
N SER A 75 3.60 10.29 -8.50
CA SER A 75 4.98 9.84 -8.52
C SER A 75 5.11 8.32 -8.44
N TYR A 76 4.31 7.66 -7.61
CA TYR A 76 4.33 6.20 -7.53
C TYR A 76 3.72 5.53 -8.78
N LEU A 77 2.70 6.12 -9.38
CA LEU A 77 2.18 5.65 -10.64
C LEU A 77 3.24 5.71 -11.77
N GLU A 78 4.06 6.78 -11.78
CA GLU A 78 5.23 6.87 -12.69
C GLU A 78 6.22 5.72 -12.42
N ASP A 79 6.51 5.39 -11.15
CA ASP A 79 7.39 4.28 -10.79
C ASP A 79 6.88 2.95 -11.36
N LEU A 80 5.57 2.67 -11.23
CA LEU A 80 4.94 1.46 -11.77
C LEU A 80 5.01 1.41 -13.32
N ILE A 81 4.77 2.53 -13.98
CA ILE A 81 4.83 2.63 -15.45
C ILE A 81 6.26 2.39 -15.93
N LEU A 82 7.24 3.03 -15.32
CA LEU A 82 8.65 2.88 -15.67
C LEU A 82 9.16 1.45 -15.42
N ALA A 83 8.76 0.83 -14.32
CA ALA A 83 9.10 -0.56 -14.02
C ALA A 83 8.56 -1.50 -15.12
N LYS A 84 7.30 -1.34 -15.51
CA LYS A 84 6.69 -2.13 -16.60
C LYS A 84 7.45 -1.96 -17.93
N HIS A 85 7.84 -0.74 -18.27
CA HIS A 85 8.63 -0.46 -19.49
C HIS A 85 10.02 -1.12 -19.46
N ARG A 86 10.62 -1.29 -18.29
CA ARG A 86 11.91 -1.96 -18.12
C ARG A 86 11.80 -3.48 -18.02
N GLY A 87 10.58 -4.03 -18.03
CA GLY A 87 10.34 -5.45 -17.77
C GLY A 87 10.62 -5.87 -16.31
N GLU A 88 10.62 -4.94 -15.38
CA GLU A 88 10.84 -5.17 -13.96
C GLU A 88 9.51 -5.38 -13.25
N ASN A 89 9.44 -6.37 -12.35
CA ASN A 89 8.32 -6.53 -11.43
C ASN A 89 8.74 -6.02 -10.03
N ILE A 90 8.36 -4.78 -9.70
CA ILE A 90 8.73 -4.17 -8.43
C ILE A 90 8.03 -4.83 -7.24
N VAL A 91 6.87 -5.46 -7.43
CA VAL A 91 6.18 -6.23 -6.40
C VAL A 91 6.92 -7.54 -6.13
N GLN A 92 7.44 -8.22 -7.15
CA GLN A 92 8.36 -9.36 -6.98
C GLN A 92 9.62 -8.95 -6.21
N ASN A 93 10.22 -7.80 -6.54
CA ASN A 93 11.39 -7.28 -5.83
C ASN A 93 11.11 -6.99 -4.36
N LYS A 94 9.92 -6.43 -4.04
CA LYS A 94 9.44 -6.23 -2.67
C LYS A 94 9.46 -7.54 -1.89
N TYR A 95 8.78 -8.58 -2.37
CA TYR A 95 8.70 -9.88 -1.70
C TYR A 95 10.07 -10.56 -1.60
N ALA A 96 10.86 -10.51 -2.66
CA ALA A 96 12.23 -11.04 -2.64
C ALA A 96 13.10 -10.39 -1.55
N ARG A 97 12.95 -9.08 -1.30
CA ARG A 97 13.67 -8.39 -0.22
C ARG A 97 13.16 -8.76 1.17
N MET A 98 11.87 -9.04 1.32
CA MET A 98 11.30 -9.51 2.58
C MET A 98 11.89 -10.86 2.99
N MET A 99 12.25 -11.72 2.03
CA MET A 99 12.90 -13.01 2.28
C MET A 99 14.21 -12.89 3.08
N LYS A 100 14.85 -11.73 3.10
CA LYS A 100 16.04 -11.50 3.95
C LYS A 100 15.80 -11.88 5.41
N TYR A 101 14.58 -11.72 5.89
CA TYR A 101 14.18 -11.98 7.27
C TYR A 101 13.40 -13.28 7.41
N SER A 102 12.48 -13.57 6.50
CA SER A 102 11.62 -14.75 6.57
C SER A 102 12.25 -16.03 5.99
N ALA A 103 13.13 -15.90 5.00
CA ALA A 103 13.78 -17.02 4.32
C ALA A 103 15.24 -16.69 3.95
N PRO A 104 16.14 -16.49 4.94
CA PRO A 104 17.48 -15.95 4.71
C PRO A 104 18.38 -16.81 3.82
N LYS A 105 18.21 -18.14 3.82
CA LYS A 105 18.99 -19.05 2.96
C LYS A 105 18.65 -18.86 1.49
N GLU A 106 17.37 -18.80 1.18
CA GLU A 106 16.83 -18.56 -0.15
C GLU A 106 17.17 -17.14 -0.63
N TYR A 107 17.13 -16.17 0.28
CA TYR A 107 17.54 -14.78 0.00
C TYR A 107 19.00 -14.69 -0.45
N GLU A 108 19.91 -15.41 0.20
CA GLU A 108 21.34 -15.42 -0.18
C GLU A 108 21.57 -15.85 -1.65
N VAL A 109 20.70 -16.70 -2.19
CA VAL A 109 20.78 -17.16 -3.58
C VAL A 109 20.33 -16.08 -4.56
N ILE A 110 19.31 -15.27 -4.19
CA ILE A 110 18.68 -14.32 -5.10
C ILE A 110 19.15 -12.87 -4.92
N LYS A 111 19.76 -12.52 -3.80
CA LYS A 111 20.09 -11.11 -3.46
C LYS A 111 20.90 -10.38 -4.52
N ASN A 112 21.77 -11.10 -5.25
CA ASN A 112 22.63 -10.51 -6.28
C ASN A 112 21.87 -10.20 -7.59
N TYR A 113 20.66 -10.71 -7.75
CA TYR A 113 19.79 -10.40 -8.89
C TYR A 113 18.84 -9.22 -8.59
N LEU A 114 18.76 -8.78 -7.34
CA LEU A 114 17.93 -7.64 -6.96
C LEU A 114 18.68 -6.32 -7.26
N PRO A 115 17.96 -5.29 -7.76
CA PRO A 115 18.56 -3.97 -7.95
C PRO A 115 19.22 -3.45 -6.68
N GLU A 116 20.39 -2.85 -6.79
CA GLU A 116 21.05 -2.24 -5.64
C GLU A 116 20.19 -1.08 -5.07
N ILE A 117 20.12 -0.97 -3.74
CA ILE A 117 19.48 0.15 -3.06
C ILE A 117 20.56 1.18 -2.71
N PRO A 118 20.55 2.38 -3.32
CA PRO A 118 21.49 3.46 -2.98
C PRO A 118 21.43 3.85 -1.51
N GLN A 119 22.53 4.34 -0.96
CA GLN A 119 22.60 4.72 0.46
C GLN A 119 21.57 5.79 0.85
N GLU A 120 21.37 6.80 0.00
CA GLU A 120 20.33 7.83 0.19
C GLU A 120 18.94 7.19 0.39
N LYS A 121 18.60 6.20 -0.44
CA LYS A 121 17.34 5.49 -0.37
C LYS A 121 17.22 4.68 0.93
N LYS A 122 18.28 4.01 1.37
CA LYS A 122 18.32 3.28 2.65
C LYS A 122 18.05 4.21 3.84
N GLU A 123 18.63 5.41 3.83
CA GLU A 123 18.44 6.39 4.91
C GLU A 123 16.98 6.92 4.94
N LEU A 124 16.39 7.20 3.78
CA LEU A 124 14.98 7.60 3.70
C LEU A 124 14.06 6.50 4.23
N ILE A 125 14.24 5.27 3.78
CA ILE A 125 13.47 4.11 4.24
C ILE A 125 13.56 3.99 5.77
N LYS A 126 14.77 4.06 6.34
CA LYS A 126 14.98 3.96 7.78
C LYS A 126 14.21 5.04 8.57
N LYS A 127 14.21 6.28 8.07
CA LYS A 127 13.49 7.40 8.70
C LYS A 127 11.98 7.19 8.65
N ILE A 128 11.44 6.79 7.50
CA ILE A 128 10.00 6.54 7.32
C ILE A 128 9.55 5.38 8.20
N VAL A 129 10.27 4.25 8.16
CA VAL A 129 9.96 3.06 8.97
C VAL A 129 9.91 3.39 10.47
N LYS A 130 10.88 4.19 10.97
CA LYS A 130 10.90 4.59 12.39
C LYS A 130 9.63 5.32 12.81
N ILE A 131 9.12 6.22 11.97
CA ILE A 131 7.89 6.99 12.28
C ILE A 131 6.67 6.06 12.22
N TYR A 132 6.58 5.22 11.18
CA TYR A 132 5.47 4.29 11.04
C TYR A 132 5.38 3.28 12.18
N LEU A 133 6.50 2.72 12.63
CA LEU A 133 6.50 1.79 13.76
C LEU A 133 5.99 2.46 15.05
N HIS A 134 6.33 3.73 15.27
CA HIS A 134 5.79 4.47 16.39
C HIS A 134 4.27 4.67 16.28
N TRP A 135 3.76 4.99 15.10
CA TRP A 135 2.32 5.09 14.86
C TRP A 135 1.58 3.75 15.05
N GLU A 136 2.20 2.65 14.65
CA GLU A 136 1.64 1.32 14.86
C GLU A 136 1.65 0.91 16.34
N GLU A 137 2.68 1.33 17.13
CA GLU A 137 2.70 1.16 18.59
C GLU A 137 1.48 1.84 19.23
N GLU A 138 1.18 3.09 18.86
CA GLU A 138 0.00 3.82 19.34
C GLU A 138 -1.31 3.09 19.00
N ILE A 139 -1.42 2.52 17.80
CA ILE A 139 -2.60 1.76 17.37
C ILE A 139 -2.74 0.46 18.16
N ILE A 140 -1.65 -0.26 18.40
CA ILE A 140 -1.64 -1.49 19.19
C ILE A 140 -2.12 -1.23 20.63
N GLU A 141 -1.71 -0.11 21.23
CA GLU A 141 -2.18 0.28 22.55
C GLU A 141 -3.66 0.64 22.55
N LYS A 142 -4.14 1.33 21.51
CA LYS A 142 -5.52 1.83 21.42
C LYS A 142 -6.53 0.76 21.00
N TYR A 143 -6.13 -0.15 20.08
CA TYR A 143 -7.01 -1.17 19.47
C TYR A 143 -6.38 -2.58 19.52
N PRO A 144 -6.17 -3.14 20.73
CA PRO A 144 -5.40 -4.38 20.91
C PRO A 144 -6.04 -5.62 20.30
N LYS A 145 -7.37 -5.72 20.22
CA LYS A 145 -8.04 -6.90 19.66
C LYS A 145 -7.98 -6.93 18.13
N LEU A 146 -8.14 -5.77 17.47
CA LEU A 146 -7.98 -5.63 16.04
C LEU A 146 -6.54 -5.94 15.61
N THR A 147 -5.57 -5.35 16.29
CA THR A 147 -4.16 -5.49 15.96
C THR A 147 -3.60 -6.88 16.26
N ALA A 148 -4.16 -7.59 17.26
CA ALA A 148 -3.79 -8.98 17.56
C ALA A 148 -4.09 -9.96 16.39
N LYS A 149 -4.97 -9.60 15.47
CA LYS A 149 -5.26 -10.39 14.25
C LYS A 149 -4.34 -10.06 13.08
N GLY A 150 -3.57 -8.97 13.22
CA GLY A 150 -2.65 -8.47 12.21
C GLY A 150 -1.26 -9.08 12.30
N ARG A 151 -0.32 -8.49 11.57
CA ARG A 151 1.09 -8.87 11.58
C ARG A 151 1.76 -8.45 12.89
N PRO A 152 2.79 -9.19 13.37
CA PRO A 152 3.63 -8.69 14.44
C PRO A 152 4.31 -7.38 14.02
N LEU A 153 4.63 -6.51 14.99
CA LEU A 153 5.19 -5.20 14.69
C LEU A 153 6.64 -5.29 14.18
N HIS A 154 7.51 -5.97 14.92
CA HIS A 154 8.96 -5.96 14.70
C HIS A 154 9.50 -7.19 13.98
N SER A 155 10.57 -6.99 13.21
CA SER A 155 11.21 -8.01 12.40
C SER A 155 11.84 -9.18 13.18
N GLU A 156 12.04 -9.03 14.49
CA GLU A 156 12.49 -10.12 15.36
C GLU A 156 11.45 -11.25 15.52
N TYR A 157 10.19 -10.97 15.20
CA TYR A 157 9.09 -11.93 15.21
C TYR A 157 8.77 -12.51 13.82
N ASP A 158 9.60 -12.22 12.82
CA ASP A 158 9.42 -12.78 11.48
C ASP A 158 9.60 -14.30 11.48
N THR A 159 8.73 -15.00 10.75
CA THR A 159 8.81 -16.44 10.48
C THR A 159 8.75 -16.65 8.96
N PRO A 160 9.08 -17.86 8.46
CA PRO A 160 8.98 -18.16 7.04
C PRO A 160 7.61 -17.86 6.43
N ASN A 161 6.54 -18.06 7.20
CA ASN A 161 5.16 -17.92 6.73
C ASN A 161 4.51 -16.60 7.15
N TYR A 162 5.15 -15.81 8.00
CA TYR A 162 4.52 -14.61 8.57
C TYR A 162 5.55 -13.52 8.84
N THR A 163 5.47 -12.44 8.07
CA THR A 163 6.38 -11.30 8.18
C THR A 163 5.75 -10.16 8.96
N SER A 164 6.56 -9.44 9.74
CA SER A 164 6.16 -8.26 10.51
C SER A 164 5.76 -7.07 9.63
N ILE A 165 5.10 -6.08 10.26
CA ILE A 165 4.82 -4.76 9.66
C ILE A 165 6.14 -4.11 9.25
N GLU A 166 7.16 -4.16 10.11
CA GLU A 166 8.49 -3.61 9.84
C GLU A 166 9.10 -4.18 8.56
N THR A 167 9.10 -5.49 8.40
CA THR A 167 9.68 -6.16 7.23
C THR A 167 8.86 -5.89 5.98
N TYR A 168 7.54 -5.91 6.09
CA TYR A 168 6.64 -5.58 4.99
C TYR A 168 6.86 -4.14 4.50
N LEU A 169 6.90 -3.17 5.42
CA LEU A 169 7.11 -1.77 5.11
C LEU A 169 8.48 -1.50 4.48
N LYS A 170 9.55 -2.12 5.01
CA LYS A 170 10.89 -2.05 4.39
C LYS A 170 10.91 -2.58 2.96
N GLY A 171 10.23 -3.70 2.73
CA GLY A 171 10.05 -4.28 1.40
C GLY A 171 9.30 -3.34 0.46
N GLU A 172 8.17 -2.81 0.90
CA GLU A 172 7.33 -1.86 0.17
C GLU A 172 8.11 -0.63 -0.26
N LEU A 173 8.69 0.11 0.70
CA LEU A 173 9.44 1.33 0.44
C LEU A 173 10.68 1.10 -0.43
N SER A 174 11.24 -0.11 -0.42
CA SER A 174 12.35 -0.47 -1.30
C SER A 174 11.96 -0.49 -2.79
N SER A 175 10.68 -0.60 -3.11
CA SER A 175 10.17 -0.59 -4.47
C SER A 175 9.96 0.83 -5.04
N TYR A 176 9.84 1.85 -4.18
CA TYR A 176 9.61 3.23 -4.59
C TYR A 176 10.88 3.89 -5.15
N SER A 177 10.74 4.85 -6.05
CA SER A 177 11.86 5.70 -6.45
C SER A 177 12.32 6.63 -5.32
N ILE A 178 13.51 7.20 -5.46
CA ILE A 178 14.01 8.24 -4.53
C ILE A 178 13.08 9.46 -4.56
N LYS A 179 12.52 9.82 -5.72
CA LYS A 179 11.55 10.92 -5.87
C LYS A 179 10.31 10.65 -5.01
N THR A 180 9.69 9.48 -5.17
CA THR A 180 8.50 9.09 -4.42
C THR A 180 8.78 9.03 -2.91
N LEU A 181 9.93 8.48 -2.49
CA LEU A 181 10.32 8.42 -1.08
C LEU A 181 10.56 9.81 -0.47
N LYS A 182 11.10 10.77 -1.20
CA LYS A 182 11.28 12.14 -0.72
C LYS A 182 9.93 12.82 -0.48
N LEU A 183 9.04 12.77 -1.46
CA LEU A 183 7.67 13.30 -1.33
C LEU A 183 6.95 12.66 -0.14
N TYR A 184 7.06 11.34 -0.02
CA TYR A 184 6.42 10.60 1.06
C TYR A 184 7.00 10.98 2.44
N TYR A 185 8.32 11.10 2.56
CA TYR A 185 8.95 11.52 3.80
C TYR A 185 8.58 12.94 4.22
N GLU A 186 8.54 13.90 3.29
CA GLU A 186 8.07 15.28 3.53
C GLU A 186 6.62 15.30 4.01
N TYR A 187 5.75 14.53 3.38
CA TYR A 187 4.36 14.40 3.79
C TYR A 187 4.22 13.80 5.19
N ILE A 188 4.95 12.72 5.50
CA ILE A 188 4.99 12.10 6.84
C ILE A 188 5.45 13.10 7.90
N GLN A 189 6.48 13.91 7.62
CA GLN A 189 6.93 14.94 8.56
C GLN A 189 5.84 16.00 8.81
N ASN A 190 5.08 16.38 7.77
CA ASN A 190 3.93 17.26 7.93
C ASN A 190 2.83 16.60 8.78
N CYS A 191 2.54 15.32 8.58
CA CYS A 191 1.58 14.57 9.39
C CYS A 191 2.01 14.54 10.88
N VAL A 192 3.28 14.23 11.17
CA VAL A 192 3.83 14.28 12.55
C VAL A 192 3.65 15.67 13.17
N SER A 193 3.96 16.74 12.41
CA SER A 193 3.83 18.12 12.90
C SER A 193 2.39 18.54 13.21
N ASN A 194 1.41 17.87 12.58
CA ASN A 194 -0.02 18.11 12.78
C ASN A 194 -0.72 17.04 13.64
N ASN A 195 0.05 16.16 14.29
CA ASN A 195 -0.47 15.04 15.10
C ASN A 195 -1.43 14.12 14.30
N ILE A 196 -1.12 13.85 13.04
CA ILE A 196 -1.86 12.94 12.17
C ILE A 196 -1.11 11.61 12.13
N ASN A 197 -1.78 10.51 12.51
CA ASN A 197 -1.28 9.16 12.42
C ASN A 197 -1.82 8.49 11.13
N LEU A 198 -0.96 8.35 10.12
CA LEU A 198 -1.38 7.76 8.83
C LEU A 198 -1.69 6.26 8.93
N ALA A 199 -1.12 5.54 9.89
CA ALA A 199 -1.44 4.14 10.10
C ALA A 199 -2.85 3.99 10.69
N GLU A 200 -3.26 4.90 11.60
CA GLU A 200 -4.65 4.95 12.10
C GLU A 200 -5.64 5.30 11.00
N ASN A 201 -5.35 6.30 10.16
CA ASN A 201 -6.19 6.63 9.01
C ASN A 201 -6.34 5.44 8.03
N ASN A 202 -5.26 4.71 7.81
CA ASN A 202 -5.33 3.48 6.99
C ASN A 202 -6.20 2.41 7.62
N LEU A 203 -6.08 2.19 8.94
CA LEU A 203 -6.94 1.26 9.68
C LEU A 203 -8.41 1.69 9.62
N GLU A 204 -8.69 2.98 9.77
CA GLU A 204 -10.05 3.52 9.63
C GLU A 204 -10.64 3.20 8.25
N ASN A 205 -9.91 3.48 7.16
CA ASN A 205 -10.35 3.14 5.81
C ASN A 205 -10.63 1.63 5.66
N ILE A 206 -9.78 0.76 6.21
CA ILE A 206 -9.97 -0.69 6.16
C ILE A 206 -11.25 -1.11 6.87
N VAL A 207 -11.52 -0.61 8.07
CA VAL A 207 -12.71 -1.01 8.83
C VAL A 207 -13.99 -0.47 8.20
N LEU A 208 -13.96 0.73 7.60
CA LEU A 208 -15.07 1.28 6.82
C LEU A 208 -15.40 0.41 5.60
N GLU A 209 -14.39 0.00 4.83
CA GLU A 209 -14.54 -0.91 3.68
C GLU A 209 -15.06 -2.31 4.09
N LYS A 210 -14.78 -2.74 5.32
CA LYS A 210 -15.30 -3.98 5.89
C LYS A 210 -16.69 -3.83 6.51
N GLY A 211 -17.32 -2.65 6.41
CA GLY A 211 -18.72 -2.38 6.78
C GLY A 211 -18.94 -1.93 8.23
N TYR A 212 -17.88 -1.65 8.99
CA TYR A 212 -17.99 -0.99 10.29
C TYR A 212 -18.10 0.53 10.12
N LYS A 213 -18.65 1.22 11.12
CA LYS A 213 -18.78 2.69 11.08
C LYS A 213 -17.57 3.42 11.67
N THR A 214 -16.89 2.78 12.62
CA THR A 214 -15.68 3.30 13.29
C THR A 214 -14.73 2.19 13.67
N ILE A 215 -13.48 2.53 14.01
CA ILE A 215 -12.49 1.57 14.51
C ILE A 215 -12.94 1.00 15.86
N GLU A 216 -13.56 1.84 16.71
CA GLU A 216 -14.06 1.42 18.02
C GLU A 216 -15.18 0.35 17.88
N GLU A 217 -16.12 0.53 16.95
CA GLU A 217 -17.16 -0.47 16.67
C GLU A 217 -16.52 -1.80 16.23
N ALA A 218 -15.52 -1.76 15.39
CA ALA A 218 -14.81 -2.95 14.94
C ALA A 218 -14.03 -3.61 16.09
N GLU A 219 -13.36 -2.84 16.95
CA GLU A 219 -12.63 -3.33 18.13
C GLU A 219 -13.59 -3.99 19.14
N GLU A 220 -14.76 -3.38 19.42
CA GLU A 220 -15.75 -3.91 20.34
C GLU A 220 -16.41 -5.18 19.83
N SER A 221 -16.51 -5.37 18.50
CA SER A 221 -17.12 -6.55 17.88
C SER A 221 -16.30 -7.83 18.02
N LEU A 222 -15.07 -7.74 18.47
CA LEU A 222 -14.09 -8.82 18.66
C LEU A 222 -13.97 -9.22 20.13
#